data_49868b488215a7997cdf7c25ae084582
#
_entry.id   49868b488215a7997cdf7c25ae084582
#
_cell.length_a   1.000
_cell.length_b   1.000
_cell.length_c   1.000
_cell.angle_alpha   90.00
_cell.angle_beta   90.00
_cell.angle_gamma   90.00
#
_symmetry.space_group_name_H-M   'P 1'
#
loop_
_entity.id
_entity.type
_entity.pdbx_description
1 polymer ?
#
loop_
_entity_poly.entity_id
_entity_poly.type
_entity_poly.pdbx_seq_one_letter_code
_entity_poly.pdbx_strand_id
1 'polypeptide(L)'
;MTKKHIWRIKRIYFDQLKSGKKTLEIRVGYPQIKKAQKGDIISFKNYGFNEFDVKDVRIYQTIAEMLDTEGVEKVLPGLTHGAALHTLQRIYPKDREKLGVYVLELIFKTNRFRPKKYKRA
;
A
#
# COMPACT_ATOMS: atom_id res chain seq x y z
N MET A 1 -10.80 16.45 4.91
CA MET A 1 -10.94 16.46 3.50
C MET A 1 -10.16 15.38 2.85
N THR A 2 -10.75 14.67 1.91
CA THR A 2 -10.07 13.58 1.22
C THR A 2 -9.13 14.14 0.16
N LYS A 3 -7.91 13.62 0.14
CA LYS A 3 -6.95 13.99 -0.87
C LYS A 3 -6.61 12.76 -1.70
N LYS A 4 -6.24 12.99 -2.95
CA LYS A 4 -5.83 11.90 -3.83
C LYS A 4 -4.33 12.02 -4.06
N HIS A 5 -3.62 10.91 -3.85
CA HIS A 5 -2.19 10.83 -4.05
C HIS A 5 -1.90 9.93 -5.26
N ILE A 6 -1.01 10.37 -6.12
CA ILE A 6 -0.69 9.65 -7.34
C ILE A 6 0.67 8.98 -7.15
N TRP A 7 0.67 7.67 -7.10
CA TRP A 7 1.90 6.90 -6.86
C TRP A 7 2.11 5.87 -7.97
N ARG A 8 3.25 5.18 -7.91
CA ARG A 8 3.54 4.06 -8.79
C ARG A 8 3.80 2.84 -7.94
N ILE A 9 3.63 1.66 -8.52
CA ILE A 9 3.81 0.41 -7.81
C ILE A 9 4.21 -0.67 -8.81
N LYS A 10 4.90 -1.72 -8.36
CA LYS A 10 5.24 -2.83 -9.23
C LYS A 10 4.00 -3.67 -9.49
N ARG A 11 3.94 -4.28 -10.67
CA ARG A 11 2.78 -5.02 -11.10
C ARG A 11 2.35 -6.10 -10.14
N ILE A 12 3.31 -6.88 -9.64
CA ILE A 12 2.96 -7.97 -8.75
C ILE A 12 2.23 -7.47 -7.50
N TYR A 13 2.67 -6.35 -6.96
CA TYR A 13 2.03 -5.81 -5.76
C TYR A 13 0.69 -5.16 -6.08
N PHE A 14 0.58 -4.53 -7.25
CA PHE A 14 -0.68 -3.96 -7.67
C PHE A 14 -1.73 -5.07 -7.81
N ASP A 15 -1.38 -6.18 -8.46
CA ASP A 15 -2.31 -7.28 -8.65
C ASP A 15 -2.74 -7.88 -7.33
N GLN A 16 -1.82 -7.99 -6.37
CA GLN A 16 -2.14 -8.53 -5.05
C GLN A 16 -3.05 -7.59 -4.25
N LEU A 17 -2.82 -6.29 -4.36
CA LEU A 17 -3.68 -5.31 -3.70
C LEU A 17 -5.07 -5.32 -4.33
N LYS A 18 -5.13 -5.39 -5.65
CA LYS A 18 -6.40 -5.35 -6.34
C LYS A 18 -7.24 -6.58 -6.03
N SER A 19 -6.61 -7.74 -5.90
CA SER A 19 -7.32 -8.98 -5.60
C SER A 19 -7.63 -9.14 -4.12
N GLY A 20 -7.04 -8.33 -3.26
CA GLY A 20 -7.24 -8.44 -1.82
C GLY A 20 -6.31 -9.42 -1.12
N LYS A 21 -5.39 -10.07 -1.85
CA LYS A 21 -4.44 -10.96 -1.22
C LYS A 21 -3.47 -10.18 -0.36
N LYS A 22 -3.09 -8.99 -0.82
CA LYS A 22 -2.25 -8.09 -0.07
C LYS A 22 -3.16 -6.93 0.31
N THR A 23 -3.14 -6.50 1.55
CA THR A 23 -3.95 -5.38 2.00
C THR A 23 -3.10 -4.23 2.54
N LEU A 24 -1.82 -4.46 2.76
CA LEU A 24 -0.95 -3.46 3.34
C LEU A 24 0.17 -3.09 2.37
N GLU A 25 0.27 -1.83 2.03
CA GLU A 25 1.35 -1.32 1.21
C GLU A 25 2.37 -0.65 2.12
N ILE A 26 3.65 -0.99 1.94
CA ILE A 26 4.72 -0.51 2.81
C ILE A 26 5.56 0.51 2.06
N ARG A 27 5.75 1.66 2.65
CA ARG A 27 6.57 2.73 2.08
C ARG A 27 7.38 3.38 3.20
N VAL A 28 8.57 3.89 2.88
CA VAL A 28 9.30 4.67 3.87
C VAL A 28 8.83 6.12 3.76
N GLY A 29 9.00 6.89 4.82
CA GLY A 29 8.42 8.21 4.97
C GLY A 29 9.06 9.34 4.18
N TYR A 30 9.16 9.17 2.86
CA TYR A 30 9.50 10.30 2.01
C TYR A 30 8.37 11.34 2.12
N PRO A 31 8.65 12.60 1.81
CA PRO A 31 7.64 13.65 1.99
C PRO A 31 6.27 13.35 1.40
N GLN A 32 6.21 12.78 0.18
CA GLN A 32 4.92 12.50 -0.43
C GLN A 32 4.19 11.35 0.28
N ILE A 33 4.92 10.47 0.96
CA ILE A 33 4.30 9.37 1.68
C ILE A 33 3.70 9.89 3.00
N LYS A 34 4.43 10.79 3.67
CA LYS A 34 3.95 11.31 4.94
C LYS A 34 2.65 12.10 4.81
N LYS A 35 2.33 12.55 3.61
CA LYS A 35 1.10 13.32 3.41
C LYS A 35 -0.14 12.44 3.36
N ALA A 36 0.01 11.15 3.12
CA ALA A 36 -1.15 10.27 3.00
C ALA A 36 -1.76 9.98 4.37
N GLN A 37 -3.05 10.14 4.47
CA GLN A 37 -3.78 9.96 5.72
C GLN A 37 -4.98 9.06 5.56
N LYS A 38 -5.46 8.55 6.67
CA LYS A 38 -6.69 7.76 6.69
C LYS A 38 -7.79 8.56 6.01
N GLY A 39 -8.52 7.93 5.13
CA GLY A 39 -9.60 8.57 4.38
C GLY A 39 -9.18 9.11 3.02
N ASP A 40 -7.90 9.15 2.76
CA ASP A 40 -7.39 9.59 1.46
C ASP A 40 -7.51 8.51 0.42
N ILE A 41 -7.11 8.81 -0.82
CA ILE A 41 -7.15 7.89 -1.94
C ILE A 41 -5.76 7.79 -2.53
N ILE A 42 -5.33 6.57 -2.86
CA ILE A 42 -4.09 6.35 -3.60
C ILE A 42 -4.48 5.90 -5.00
N SER A 43 -3.98 6.60 -6.03
CA SER A 43 -4.24 6.27 -7.41
C SER A 43 -2.93 5.83 -8.04
N PHE A 44 -2.89 4.62 -8.62
CA PHE A 44 -1.65 4.10 -9.19
C PHE A 44 -1.57 4.45 -10.68
N LYS A 45 -0.76 5.48 -10.95
CA LYS A 45 -0.61 6.03 -12.26
C LYS A 45 -0.23 5.02 -13.32
N ASN A 46 0.67 4.12 -13.03
CA ASN A 46 1.15 3.17 -14.03
C ASN A 46 0.18 1.99 -14.27
N TYR A 47 -0.96 1.97 -13.59
CA TYR A 47 -1.96 0.96 -13.83
C TYR A 47 -3.34 1.62 -13.96
N GLY A 48 -3.45 2.49 -14.95
CA GLY A 48 -4.73 3.08 -15.31
C GLY A 48 -5.35 3.96 -14.24
N PHE A 49 -4.54 4.48 -13.33
CA PHE A 49 -5.03 5.32 -12.23
C PHE A 49 -6.09 4.61 -11.38
N ASN A 50 -6.00 3.28 -11.29
CA ASN A 50 -6.88 2.55 -10.40
C ASN A 50 -6.70 3.06 -8.98
N GLU A 51 -7.79 3.17 -8.24
CA GLU A 51 -7.80 3.84 -6.95
C GLU A 51 -8.06 2.90 -5.79
N PHE A 52 -7.45 3.23 -4.66
CA PHE A 52 -7.62 2.48 -3.43
C PHE A 52 -7.92 3.47 -2.31
N ASP A 53 -8.84 3.12 -1.42
CA ASP A 53 -9.10 3.94 -0.24
C ASP A 53 -8.05 3.63 0.81
N VAL A 54 -7.58 4.65 1.51
CA VAL A 54 -6.66 4.48 2.63
C VAL A 54 -7.51 4.27 3.87
N LYS A 55 -7.58 3.03 4.32
CA LYS A 55 -8.38 2.69 5.48
C LYS A 55 -7.69 3.07 6.77
N ASP A 56 -6.38 2.99 6.79
CA ASP A 56 -5.61 3.34 7.98
C ASP A 56 -4.15 3.55 7.60
N VAL A 57 -3.40 4.25 8.45
CA VAL A 57 -1.97 4.47 8.26
C VAL A 57 -1.31 4.21 9.61
N ARG A 58 -0.31 3.35 9.64
CA ARG A 58 0.45 3.06 10.86
C ARG A 58 1.93 3.27 10.58
N ILE A 59 2.68 3.67 11.57
CA ILE A 59 4.10 4.00 11.40
C ILE A 59 4.93 3.19 12.37
N TYR A 60 6.01 2.60 11.87
CA TYR A 60 6.93 1.81 12.66
C TYR A 60 8.34 2.36 12.51
N GLN A 61 9.22 2.03 13.43
CA GLN A 61 10.60 2.49 13.37
C GLN A 61 11.44 1.63 12.45
N THR A 62 11.14 0.33 12.34
CA THR A 62 11.90 -0.58 11.49
C THR A 62 10.99 -1.51 10.73
N ILE A 63 11.51 -2.04 9.63
CA ILE A 63 10.79 -3.03 8.84
C ILE A 63 10.56 -4.29 9.67
N ALA A 64 11.54 -4.69 10.47
CA ALA A 64 11.41 -5.89 11.31
C ALA A 64 10.26 -5.75 12.29
N GLU A 65 10.17 -4.60 12.96
CA GLU A 65 9.09 -4.36 13.90
C GLU A 65 7.74 -4.37 13.20
N MET A 66 7.68 -3.76 12.03
CA MET A 66 6.45 -3.70 11.26
C MET A 66 5.99 -5.11 10.89
N LEU A 67 6.89 -5.97 10.39
CA LEU A 67 6.53 -7.33 10.02
C LEU A 67 6.09 -8.15 11.24
N ASP A 68 6.75 -7.97 12.39
CA ASP A 68 6.38 -8.69 13.59
C ASP A 68 4.97 -8.32 14.04
N THR A 69 4.60 -7.07 13.88
CA THR A 69 3.31 -6.58 14.35
C THR A 69 2.17 -6.85 13.36
N GLU A 70 2.40 -6.57 12.07
CA GLU A 70 1.35 -6.65 11.06
C GLU A 70 1.19 -8.05 10.47
N GLY A 71 2.26 -8.84 10.47
CA GLY A 71 2.23 -10.16 9.86
C GLY A 71 2.63 -10.10 8.40
N VAL A 72 3.25 -11.17 7.91
CA VAL A 72 3.78 -11.20 6.56
C VAL A 72 2.71 -11.35 5.51
N GLU A 73 1.68 -12.11 5.80
CA GLU A 73 0.70 -12.47 4.78
C GLU A 73 -0.03 -11.27 4.16
N LYS A 74 -0.27 -10.24 4.93
CA LYS A 74 -0.96 -9.05 4.42
C LYS A 74 -0.01 -8.12 3.68
N VAL A 75 1.29 -8.26 3.91
CA VAL A 75 2.32 -7.37 3.35
C VAL A 75 2.91 -7.96 2.08
N LEU A 76 3.38 -9.20 2.15
CA LEU A 76 3.98 -9.92 1.03
C LEU A 76 3.45 -11.35 1.05
N PRO A 77 2.26 -11.56 0.52
CA PRO A 77 1.62 -12.88 0.55
C PRO A 77 2.50 -13.97 -0.02
N GLY A 78 2.52 -15.10 0.67
CA GLY A 78 3.25 -16.27 0.20
C GLY A 78 4.71 -16.33 0.60
N LEU A 79 5.25 -15.30 1.23
CA LEU A 79 6.64 -15.33 1.66
C LEU A 79 6.74 -15.69 3.14
N THR A 80 7.90 -16.26 3.53
CA THR A 80 8.18 -16.46 4.94
C THR A 80 8.56 -15.12 5.53
N HIS A 81 8.58 -15.03 6.85
CA HIS A 81 8.98 -13.80 7.54
C HIS A 81 10.39 -13.38 7.12
N GLY A 82 11.33 -14.33 7.08
CA GLY A 82 12.71 -14.01 6.69
C GLY A 82 12.82 -13.52 5.25
N ALA A 83 12.10 -14.16 4.33
CA ALA A 83 12.13 -13.75 2.93
C ALA A 83 11.49 -12.37 2.74
N ALA A 84 10.43 -12.09 3.48
CA ALA A 84 9.76 -10.79 3.41
C ALA A 84 10.67 -9.70 3.94
N LEU A 85 11.32 -9.95 5.07
CA LEU A 85 12.24 -8.98 5.65
C LEU A 85 13.38 -8.69 4.69
N HIS A 86 13.96 -9.74 4.09
CA HIS A 86 15.04 -9.55 3.13
C HIS A 86 14.59 -8.75 1.91
N THR A 87 13.41 -9.06 1.38
CA THR A 87 12.88 -8.36 0.21
C THR A 87 12.69 -6.87 0.50
N LEU A 88 12.08 -6.55 1.64
CA LEU A 88 11.83 -5.16 1.98
C LEU A 88 13.11 -4.40 2.29
N GLN A 89 14.10 -5.06 2.91
CA GLN A 89 15.36 -4.41 3.20
C GLN A 89 16.18 -4.15 1.96
N ARG A 90 15.95 -4.91 0.90
CA ARG A 90 16.61 -4.62 -0.38
C ARG A 90 15.97 -3.41 -1.05
N ILE A 91 14.66 -3.23 -0.90
CA ILE A 91 13.97 -2.08 -1.47
C ILE A 91 14.29 -0.85 -0.64
N TYR A 92 14.29 -0.99 0.69
CA TYR A 92 14.53 0.12 1.60
C TYR A 92 15.70 -0.21 2.53
N PRO A 93 16.92 0.16 2.15
CA PRO A 93 18.09 -0.07 2.99
C PRO A 93 17.95 0.59 4.35
N LYS A 94 18.75 0.11 5.29
CA LYS A 94 18.62 0.54 6.67
C LYS A 94 18.63 2.04 6.90
N ASP A 95 19.39 2.78 6.14
CA ASP A 95 19.43 4.22 6.32
C ASP A 95 18.12 4.89 5.93
N ARG A 96 17.23 4.20 5.21
CA ARG A 96 15.94 4.76 4.84
C ARG A 96 14.90 4.53 5.93
N GLU A 97 15.11 3.52 6.77
CA GLU A 97 14.16 3.25 7.85
C GLU A 97 13.99 4.41 8.80
N LYS A 98 15.02 5.24 8.94
CA LYS A 98 14.89 6.36 9.86
C LYS A 98 13.87 7.37 9.39
N LEU A 99 13.40 7.29 8.16
CA LEU A 99 12.34 8.18 7.69
C LEU A 99 10.98 7.69 8.19
N GLY A 100 10.94 6.52 8.82
CA GLY A 100 9.71 5.90 9.30
C GLY A 100 9.21 4.88 8.28
N VAL A 101 8.70 3.76 8.77
CA VAL A 101 8.15 2.69 7.92
C VAL A 101 6.64 2.84 7.97
N TYR A 102 6.06 3.31 6.88
CA TYR A 102 4.64 3.59 6.78
C TYR A 102 3.89 2.40 6.23
N VAL A 103 2.84 2.00 6.93
CA VAL A 103 1.96 0.93 6.51
C VAL A 103 0.64 1.57 6.12
N LEU A 104 0.25 1.43 4.85
CA LEU A 104 -1.03 1.96 4.39
C LEU A 104 -1.96 0.78 4.16
N GLU A 105 -3.05 0.75 4.88
CA GLU A 105 -4.04 -0.30 4.71
C GLU A 105 -4.97 0.17 3.60
N LEU A 106 -5.00 -0.57 2.48
CA LEU A 106 -5.68 -0.13 1.27
C LEU A 106 -6.81 -1.05 0.88
N ILE A 107 -7.90 -0.46 0.38
CA ILE A 107 -9.03 -1.21 -0.13
C ILE A 107 -9.31 -0.73 -1.55
N PHE A 108 -9.39 -1.66 -2.50
CA PHE A 108 -9.62 -1.31 -3.88
C PHE A 108 -11.01 -0.70 -4.07
N LYS A 109 -11.06 0.43 -4.79
CA LYS A 109 -12.34 1.10 -5.02
C LYS A 109 -12.96 0.53 -6.28
N THR A 110 -13.61 -0.61 -6.14
CA THR A 110 -14.19 -1.21 -7.30
C THR A 110 -15.52 -0.60 -7.58
N ASN A 111 -15.86 -0.56 -8.83
CA ASN A 111 -17.16 -0.13 -9.20
C ASN A 111 -17.64 1.19 -8.77
N ARG A 112 -16.73 1.98 -8.28
CA ARG A 112 -17.13 3.20 -7.80
C ARG A 112 -17.80 4.01 -8.88
N PHE A 113 -17.41 3.95 -10.08
CA PHE A 113 -18.02 4.71 -11.09
C PHE A 113 -18.76 3.87 -12.00
N ARG A 114 -19.04 2.72 -11.66
CA ARG A 114 -19.57 1.87 -12.45
C ARG A 114 -20.86 2.10 -12.56
N PRO A 115 -21.26 2.42 -13.35
CA PRO A 115 -22.43 2.81 -13.61
C PRO A 115 -23.43 1.93 -13.70
N LYS A 116 -24.09 1.95 -12.85
CA LYS A 116 -25.08 1.25 -12.84
C LYS A 116 -25.77 1.87 -13.89
N LYS A 117 -25.65 3.04 -14.11
CA LYS A 117 -26.32 3.70 -15.04
C LYS A 117 -25.94 3.17 -16.32
N TYR A 118 -24.89 2.64 -16.47
CA TYR A 118 -24.51 2.19 -17.72
C TYR A 118 -25.19 1.02 -17.99
N LYS A 119 -25.56 0.43 -17.08
CA LYS A 119 -26.10 -0.73 -17.27
C LYS A 119 -27.32 -0.50 -17.81
N ARG A 120 -27.85 0.43 -17.62
CA ARG A 120 -28.99 0.54 -17.90
C ARG A 120 -29.24 0.84 -19.09
N ALA A 121 -28.57 1.08 -19.43
CA ALA A 121 -28.86 1.52 -20.64
C ALA A 121 -29.77 0.71 -21.25
#